data_a6963d7407cf8fd4bc68cc8eaf6c7a60
#
_entry.id   a6963d7407cf8fd4bc68cc8eaf6c7a60
#
_cell.length_a   1.000
_cell.length_b   1.000
_cell.length_c   1.000
_cell.angle_alpha   90.00
_cell.angle_beta   90.00
_cell.angle_gamma   90.00
#
_symmetry.space_group_name_H-M   'P 1'
#
loop_
_entity.id
_entity.type
_entity.pdbx_description
1 polymer ?
#
loop_
_entity_poly.entity_id
_entity_poly.type
_entity_poly.pdbx_seq_one_letter_code
_entity_poly.pdbx_strand_id
1 'polypeptide(L)'
;MNNIFTRTELNPIKLEEMLEELENTVELHSISVRYRGETVLEGAWSPFSLNDPQMMHSLSKIGTSICLGFAVDEGKLHLEDHLLDYVRDELPEAYDEALEDITIYDLLTMQAGSKECCNNVWFSRIEKDWETNWLKQPKIREDIGKVFHYDSGCSYTLSRIISKVMGENCLSIMQKRVFDKMNLGRINWLTSPEGHNTGGWGMYLTAPQISALAQLLLQKGNWKGEQIVPAWWIEEMGKPRVEIPGDEKKALTHYAYHIKAGKEI
;
A
#
# COMPACT_ATOMS: atom_id res chain seq x y z
N MET A 1 -17.53 -24.45 -4.92
CA MET A 1 -16.20 -23.91 -5.23
C MET A 1 -15.60 -24.61 -6.45
N ASN A 2 -15.08 -23.88 -7.43
CA ASN A 2 -14.28 -24.46 -8.51
C ASN A 2 -12.81 -24.37 -8.06
N ASN A 3 -12.29 -25.44 -7.47
CA ASN A 3 -10.92 -25.50 -6.98
C ASN A 3 -10.02 -26.12 -8.03
N ILE A 4 -8.88 -25.49 -8.27
CA ILE A 4 -7.82 -26.06 -9.11
C ILE A 4 -6.64 -26.37 -8.18
N PHE A 5 -6.46 -27.65 -7.87
CA PHE A 5 -5.26 -28.10 -7.16
C PHE A 5 -4.15 -28.34 -8.20
N THR A 6 -3.05 -27.63 -8.04
CA THR A 6 -1.83 -27.91 -8.79
C THR A 6 -0.96 -28.93 -8.04
N ARG A 7 -0.04 -29.58 -8.74
CA ARG A 7 0.93 -30.50 -8.13
C ARG A 7 1.74 -29.75 -7.06
N THR A 8 1.63 -30.16 -5.80
CA THR A 8 2.31 -29.49 -4.68
C THR A 8 2.93 -30.50 -3.72
N GLU A 9 4.02 -30.11 -3.04
CA GLU A 9 4.59 -30.84 -1.92
C GLU A 9 3.75 -30.70 -0.65
N LEU A 10 2.73 -29.83 -0.63
CA LEU A 10 1.82 -29.64 0.49
C LEU A 10 0.84 -30.82 0.55
N ASN A 11 0.46 -31.17 1.78
CA ASN A 11 -0.53 -32.20 2.03
C ASN A 11 -1.93 -31.75 1.59
N PRO A 12 -2.57 -32.38 0.57
CA PRO A 12 -3.87 -31.98 0.07
C PRO A 12 -4.96 -32.02 1.15
N ILE A 13 -4.91 -32.97 2.07
CA ILE A 13 -5.88 -33.11 3.16
C ILE A 13 -5.81 -31.88 4.08
N LYS A 14 -4.61 -31.38 4.37
CA LYS A 14 -4.44 -30.17 5.18
C LYS A 14 -4.94 -28.90 4.49
N LEU A 15 -4.85 -28.84 3.17
CA LEU A 15 -5.43 -27.74 2.39
C LEU A 15 -6.96 -27.81 2.40
N GLU A 16 -7.55 -29.00 2.31
CA GLU A 16 -9.00 -29.18 2.43
C GLU A 16 -9.50 -28.80 3.83
N GLU A 17 -8.85 -29.29 4.91
CA GLU A 17 -9.18 -28.92 6.28
C GLU A 17 -9.13 -27.40 6.48
N MET A 18 -8.10 -26.72 5.95
CA MET A 18 -7.96 -25.27 6.00
C MET A 18 -9.13 -24.58 5.28
N LEU A 19 -9.52 -25.07 4.09
CA LEU A 19 -10.64 -24.48 3.35
C LEU A 19 -11.96 -24.65 4.10
N GLU A 20 -12.22 -25.82 4.66
CA GLU A 20 -13.42 -26.07 5.48
C GLU A 20 -13.47 -25.15 6.70
N GLU A 21 -12.35 -24.96 7.40
CA GLU A 21 -12.26 -24.03 8.52
C GLU A 21 -12.54 -22.60 8.09
N LEU A 22 -11.95 -22.13 6.99
CA LEU A 22 -12.16 -20.79 6.45
C LEU A 22 -13.63 -20.58 6.02
N GLU A 23 -14.25 -21.53 5.30
CA GLU A 23 -15.65 -21.45 4.89
C GLU A 23 -16.61 -21.33 6.09
N ASN A 24 -16.27 -21.95 7.22
CA ASN A 24 -17.07 -21.90 8.44
C ASN A 24 -16.84 -20.67 9.32
N THR A 25 -15.75 -19.93 9.08
CA THR A 25 -15.34 -18.82 9.98
C THR A 25 -15.43 -17.44 9.34
N VAL A 26 -15.30 -17.34 8.00
CA VAL A 26 -15.33 -16.06 7.28
C VAL A 26 -16.10 -16.16 5.98
N GLU A 27 -16.67 -15.05 5.52
CA GLU A 27 -17.24 -14.94 4.19
C GLU A 27 -16.10 -14.81 3.15
N LEU A 28 -15.93 -15.85 2.32
CA LEU A 28 -14.90 -15.90 1.30
C LEU A 28 -15.47 -15.57 -0.08
N HIS A 29 -14.80 -14.65 -0.80
CA HIS A 29 -15.08 -14.38 -2.21
C HIS A 29 -14.18 -15.21 -3.12
N SER A 30 -12.88 -15.19 -2.87
CA SER A 30 -11.89 -15.93 -3.64
C SER A 30 -10.63 -16.18 -2.80
N ILE A 31 -9.85 -17.17 -3.19
CA ILE A 31 -8.58 -17.54 -2.57
C ILE A 31 -7.53 -17.85 -3.64
N SER A 32 -6.29 -17.43 -3.40
CA SER A 32 -5.13 -17.86 -4.17
C SER A 32 -3.95 -18.07 -3.22
N VAL A 33 -3.40 -19.26 -3.20
CA VAL A 33 -2.27 -19.68 -2.36
C VAL A 33 -1.07 -20.02 -3.22
N ARG A 34 0.08 -19.44 -2.87
CA ARG A 34 1.37 -19.75 -3.48
C ARG A 34 2.30 -20.40 -2.47
N TYR A 35 3.08 -21.34 -2.94
CA TYR A 35 4.14 -21.99 -2.19
C TYR A 35 5.38 -22.13 -3.07
N ARG A 36 6.51 -21.62 -2.61
CA ARG A 36 7.79 -21.63 -3.36
C ARG A 36 7.69 -21.07 -4.78
N GLY A 37 6.87 -20.01 -4.96
CA GLY A 37 6.68 -19.35 -6.25
C GLY A 37 5.58 -19.93 -7.13
N GLU A 38 5.10 -21.14 -6.83
CA GLU A 38 4.07 -21.83 -7.61
C GLU A 38 2.68 -21.65 -6.98
N THR A 39 1.65 -21.52 -7.82
CA THR A 39 0.26 -21.54 -7.36
C THR A 39 -0.12 -22.96 -6.99
N VAL A 40 -0.51 -23.17 -5.73
CA VAL A 40 -0.88 -24.49 -5.20
C VAL A 40 -2.39 -24.64 -4.99
N LEU A 41 -3.12 -23.53 -4.86
CA LEU A 41 -4.57 -23.53 -4.71
C LEU A 41 -5.13 -22.22 -5.24
N GLU A 42 -6.16 -22.30 -6.05
CA GLU A 42 -7.01 -21.16 -6.44
C GLU A 42 -8.47 -21.60 -6.49
N GLY A 43 -9.35 -20.70 -6.03
CA GLY A 43 -10.78 -20.95 -6.06
C GLY A 43 -11.59 -19.69 -5.78
N ALA A 44 -12.89 -19.73 -6.10
CA ALA A 44 -13.84 -18.68 -5.80
C ALA A 44 -15.19 -19.26 -5.39
N TRP A 45 -15.94 -18.52 -4.58
CA TRP A 45 -17.27 -18.88 -4.12
C TRP A 45 -18.32 -18.07 -4.88
N SER A 46 -19.38 -18.75 -5.37
CA SER A 46 -20.48 -18.07 -6.05
C SER A 46 -21.11 -16.99 -5.15
N PRO A 47 -21.40 -15.77 -5.69
CA PRO A 47 -21.40 -15.40 -7.12
C PRO A 47 -20.05 -14.91 -7.68
N PHE A 48 -18.99 -14.94 -6.89
CA PHE A 48 -17.67 -14.43 -7.27
C PHE A 48 -16.86 -15.38 -8.16
N SER A 49 -15.91 -14.82 -8.88
CA SER A 49 -14.93 -15.55 -9.70
C SER A 49 -13.49 -15.08 -9.39
N LEU A 50 -12.49 -15.86 -9.83
CA LEU A 50 -11.07 -15.49 -9.72
C LEU A 50 -10.71 -14.23 -10.52
N ASN A 51 -11.54 -13.83 -11.49
CA ASN A 51 -11.33 -12.66 -12.32
C ASN A 51 -12.00 -11.40 -11.77
N ASP A 52 -12.73 -11.50 -10.65
CA ASP A 52 -13.40 -10.37 -10.03
C ASP A 52 -12.40 -9.55 -9.21
N PRO A 53 -12.11 -8.30 -9.62
CA PRO A 53 -11.21 -7.45 -8.86
C PRO A 53 -11.90 -7.01 -7.56
N GLN A 54 -11.23 -7.19 -6.45
CA GLN A 54 -11.67 -6.75 -5.13
C GLN A 54 -10.94 -5.48 -4.72
N MET A 55 -11.64 -4.59 -4.00
CA MET A 55 -11.01 -3.39 -3.45
C MET A 55 -10.03 -3.76 -2.34
N MET A 56 -8.78 -3.35 -2.52
CA MET A 56 -7.68 -3.68 -1.61
C MET A 56 -7.68 -2.83 -0.33
N HIS A 57 -8.58 -1.84 -0.22
CA HIS A 57 -8.54 -0.93 0.91
C HIS A 57 -7.10 -0.49 1.21
N SER A 58 -6.68 -0.52 2.46
CA SER A 58 -5.35 -0.07 2.89
C SER A 58 -4.17 -0.92 2.39
N LEU A 59 -4.39 -2.11 1.81
CA LEU A 59 -3.34 -2.83 1.09
C LEU A 59 -2.84 -2.05 -0.14
N SER A 60 -3.64 -1.11 -0.67
CA SER A 60 -3.22 -0.19 -1.74
C SER A 60 -1.96 0.61 -1.39
N LYS A 61 -1.69 0.84 -0.10
CA LYS A 61 -0.50 1.55 0.40
C LYS A 61 0.81 0.87 -0.02
N ILE A 62 0.80 -0.45 -0.19
CA ILE A 62 1.95 -1.22 -0.71
C ILE A 62 2.33 -0.70 -2.10
N GLY A 63 1.34 -0.45 -2.96
CA GLY A 63 1.57 0.12 -4.30
C GLY A 63 2.20 1.51 -4.23
N THR A 64 1.72 2.38 -3.34
CA THR A 64 2.31 3.71 -3.11
C THR A 64 3.76 3.60 -2.62
N SER A 65 4.04 2.70 -1.68
CA SER A 65 5.40 2.47 -1.20
C SER A 65 6.32 1.95 -2.31
N ILE A 66 5.88 1.02 -3.15
CA ILE A 66 6.66 0.54 -4.31
C ILE A 66 6.95 1.69 -5.29
N CYS A 67 5.95 2.53 -5.60
CA CYS A 67 6.13 3.69 -6.48
C CYS A 67 7.12 4.70 -5.89
N LEU A 68 7.07 4.94 -4.57
CA LEU A 68 8.03 5.77 -3.87
C LEU A 68 9.44 5.17 -3.98
N GLY A 69 9.56 3.85 -3.81
CA GLY A 69 10.83 3.13 -3.97
C GLY A 69 11.49 3.34 -5.33
N PHE A 70 10.72 3.35 -6.40
CA PHE A 70 11.25 3.70 -7.72
C PHE A 70 11.73 5.15 -7.79
N ALA A 71 10.99 6.09 -7.20
CA ALA A 71 11.37 7.50 -7.22
C ALA A 71 12.67 7.75 -6.42
N VAL A 72 12.81 7.08 -5.28
CA VAL A 72 14.04 7.17 -4.45
C VAL A 72 15.21 6.50 -5.16
N ASP A 73 15.03 5.31 -5.74
CA ASP A 73 16.08 4.58 -6.45
C ASP A 73 16.60 5.34 -7.68
N GLU A 74 15.73 6.11 -8.33
CA GLU A 74 16.07 7.01 -9.45
C GLU A 74 16.63 8.37 -9.00
N GLY A 75 16.78 8.61 -7.69
CA GLY A 75 17.29 9.87 -7.15
C GLY A 75 16.40 11.08 -7.42
N LYS A 76 15.09 10.88 -7.63
CA LYS A 76 14.12 11.95 -7.91
C LYS A 76 13.55 12.61 -6.66
N LEU A 77 13.67 11.94 -5.52
CA LEU A 77 13.39 12.47 -4.20
C LEU A 77 14.18 11.66 -3.16
N HIS A 78 14.30 12.22 -1.95
CA HIS A 78 14.92 11.56 -0.80
C HIS A 78 13.94 11.51 0.37
N LEU A 79 14.11 10.55 1.28
CA LEU A 79 13.20 10.41 2.42
C LEU A 79 13.32 11.56 3.42
N GLU A 80 14.47 12.21 3.45
CA GLU A 80 14.80 13.36 4.29
C GLU A 80 14.31 14.69 3.73
N ASP A 81 13.84 14.72 2.47
CA ASP A 81 13.28 15.93 1.86
C ASP A 81 12.03 16.37 2.63
N HIS A 82 11.84 17.69 2.75
CA HIS A 82 10.68 18.24 3.41
C HIS A 82 9.44 18.22 2.50
N LEU A 83 8.27 17.99 3.09
CA LEU A 83 6.98 18.05 2.40
C LEU A 83 6.87 19.33 1.55
N LEU A 84 7.26 20.47 2.12
CA LEU A 84 7.11 21.77 1.47
C LEU A 84 7.99 21.96 0.23
N ASP A 85 9.02 21.16 0.03
CA ASP A 85 9.83 21.18 -1.20
C ASP A 85 9.00 20.78 -2.43
N TYR A 86 7.92 20.02 -2.20
CA TYR A 86 7.05 19.49 -3.25
C TYR A 86 5.68 20.16 -3.38
N VAL A 87 5.17 20.76 -2.29
CA VAL A 87 3.78 21.28 -2.25
C VAL A 87 3.68 22.77 -1.95
N ARG A 88 4.79 23.51 -1.90
CA ARG A 88 4.81 24.94 -1.54
C ARG A 88 3.88 25.79 -2.39
N ASP A 89 3.80 25.51 -3.70
CA ASP A 89 2.95 26.26 -4.64
C ASP A 89 1.44 26.00 -4.44
N GLU A 90 1.10 25.04 -3.60
CA GLU A 90 -0.26 24.54 -3.36
C GLU A 90 -0.74 24.83 -1.95
N LEU A 91 0.12 25.47 -1.15
CA LEU A 91 -0.24 25.86 0.21
C LEU A 91 -1.37 26.89 0.21
N PRO A 92 -2.35 26.74 1.11
CA PRO A 92 -3.31 27.80 1.36
C PRO A 92 -2.61 29.05 1.91
N GLU A 93 -3.23 30.23 1.76
CA GLU A 93 -2.68 31.49 2.26
C GLU A 93 -2.33 31.44 3.76
N ALA A 94 -3.15 30.71 4.54
CA ALA A 94 -2.86 30.37 5.93
C ALA A 94 -2.76 28.85 6.08
N TYR A 95 -1.61 28.37 6.48
CA TYR A 95 -1.35 26.95 6.75
C TYR A 95 -0.72 26.78 8.15
N ASP A 96 -0.72 25.56 8.66
CA ASP A 96 -0.06 25.22 9.92
C ASP A 96 1.45 25.14 9.69
N GLU A 97 2.24 26.02 10.34
CA GLU A 97 3.71 26.04 10.23
C GLU A 97 4.36 24.69 10.61
N ALA A 98 3.66 23.82 11.32
CA ALA A 98 4.12 22.47 11.61
C ALA A 98 4.34 21.62 10.34
N LEU A 99 3.73 21.99 9.21
CA LEU A 99 3.99 21.34 7.90
C LEU A 99 5.45 21.49 7.44
N GLU A 100 6.16 22.51 7.91
CA GLU A 100 7.58 22.74 7.58
C GLU A 100 8.51 21.66 8.15
N ASP A 101 8.09 21.02 9.24
CA ASP A 101 8.88 19.98 9.93
C ASP A 101 8.66 18.57 9.35
N ILE A 102 7.61 18.38 8.52
CA ILE A 102 7.24 17.06 7.98
C ILE A 102 8.18 16.69 6.85
N THR A 103 8.74 15.49 6.91
CA THR A 103 9.55 14.88 5.84
C THR A 103 8.76 13.85 5.05
N ILE A 104 9.30 13.43 3.89
CA ILE A 104 8.78 12.30 3.12
C ILE A 104 8.78 11.01 3.96
N TYR A 105 9.80 10.84 4.83
CA TYR A 105 9.86 9.72 5.77
C TYR A 105 8.68 9.72 6.74
N ASP A 106 8.32 10.89 7.29
CA ASP A 106 7.21 11.01 8.25
C ASP A 106 5.85 10.67 7.61
N LEU A 107 5.66 11.08 6.35
CA LEU A 107 4.49 10.66 5.58
C LEU A 107 4.45 9.13 5.38
N LEU A 108 5.58 8.53 5.03
CA LEU A 108 5.70 7.10 4.73
C LEU A 108 5.51 6.23 5.98
N THR A 109 5.91 6.73 7.14
CA THR A 109 5.82 6.03 8.44
C THR A 109 4.62 6.43 9.28
N MET A 110 3.72 7.29 8.76
CA MET A 110 2.53 7.78 9.47
C MET A 110 2.87 8.58 10.73
N GLN A 111 3.88 9.45 10.66
CA GLN A 111 4.35 10.29 11.76
C GLN A 111 4.20 11.79 11.44
N ALA A 112 3.25 12.15 10.57
CA ALA A 112 3.01 13.54 10.18
C ALA A 112 2.23 14.37 11.21
N GLY A 113 2.05 13.92 12.44
CA GLY A 113 1.36 14.63 13.50
C GLY A 113 -0.14 14.86 13.24
N SER A 114 -0.78 14.08 12.39
CA SER A 114 -2.21 14.20 12.09
C SER A 114 -3.06 13.88 13.30
N LYS A 115 -3.97 14.78 13.70
CA LYS A 115 -4.91 14.55 14.82
C LYS A 115 -5.97 13.53 14.50
N GLU A 116 -6.42 13.53 13.24
CA GLU A 116 -7.49 12.67 12.77
C GLU A 116 -7.15 12.12 11.38
N CYS A 117 -7.58 10.88 11.11
CA CYS A 117 -7.46 10.33 9.77
C CYS A 117 -8.46 11.02 8.83
N CYS A 118 -7.99 11.51 7.71
CA CYS A 118 -8.80 12.21 6.70
C CYS A 118 -9.87 11.33 6.00
N ASN A 119 -9.91 10.03 6.25
CA ASN A 119 -10.81 9.10 5.56
C ASN A 119 -12.29 9.51 5.60
N ASN A 120 -12.75 10.13 6.71
CA ASN A 120 -14.15 10.51 6.86
C ASN A 120 -14.59 11.61 5.89
N VAL A 121 -13.67 12.50 5.50
CA VAL A 121 -13.92 13.62 4.59
C VAL A 121 -13.89 13.18 3.12
N TRP A 122 -12.95 12.31 2.76
CA TRP A 122 -12.68 11.95 1.36
C TRP A 122 -13.54 10.83 0.81
N PHE A 123 -14.10 9.98 1.67
CA PHE A 123 -15.05 8.95 1.23
C PHE A 123 -16.35 9.52 0.66
N SER A 124 -16.70 10.77 0.98
CA SER A 124 -17.91 11.41 0.45
C SER A 124 -17.82 11.69 -1.04
N ARG A 125 -16.64 11.73 -1.65
CA ARG A 125 -16.36 12.09 -3.07
C ARG A 125 -17.01 13.42 -3.51
N ILE A 126 -17.59 14.15 -2.59
CA ILE A 126 -18.31 15.39 -2.84
C ILE A 126 -17.35 16.60 -2.75
N GLU A 127 -16.33 16.47 -1.92
CA GLU A 127 -15.35 17.54 -1.73
C GLU A 127 -14.27 17.49 -2.81
N LYS A 128 -13.93 18.67 -3.30
CA LYS A 128 -12.79 18.92 -4.19
C LYS A 128 -11.60 19.38 -3.35
N ASP A 129 -10.45 19.49 -3.99
CA ASP A 129 -9.23 20.02 -3.37
C ASP A 129 -8.77 19.21 -2.16
N TRP A 130 -8.68 17.89 -2.32
CA TRP A 130 -8.29 16.96 -1.26
C TRP A 130 -6.94 17.32 -0.62
N GLU A 131 -5.99 17.75 -1.45
CA GLU A 131 -4.67 18.18 -0.97
C GLU A 131 -4.76 19.38 -0.06
N THR A 132 -5.39 20.46 -0.56
CA THR A 132 -5.57 21.69 0.21
C THR A 132 -6.31 21.40 1.51
N ASN A 133 -7.30 20.51 1.49
CA ASN A 133 -8.03 20.11 2.70
C ASN A 133 -7.13 19.38 3.69
N TRP A 134 -6.24 18.50 3.22
CA TRP A 134 -5.30 17.81 4.11
C TRP A 134 -4.23 18.78 4.67
N LEU A 135 -3.71 19.68 3.83
CA LEU A 135 -2.72 20.69 4.24
C LEU A 135 -3.29 21.69 5.26
N LYS A 136 -4.60 21.96 5.23
CA LYS A 136 -5.28 22.81 6.21
C LYS A 136 -5.54 22.13 7.55
N GLN A 137 -5.45 20.82 7.65
CA GLN A 137 -5.68 20.11 8.90
C GLN A 137 -4.57 20.43 9.90
N PRO A 138 -4.90 20.82 11.14
CA PRO A 138 -3.91 21.14 12.15
C PRO A 138 -3.09 19.89 12.51
N LYS A 139 -1.79 20.08 12.72
CA LYS A 139 -0.85 19.05 13.11
C LYS A 139 -0.48 19.18 14.59
N ILE A 140 -0.07 18.07 15.20
CA ILE A 140 0.54 18.04 16.53
C ILE A 140 2.04 18.07 16.30
N ARG A 141 2.64 19.27 16.38
CA ARG A 141 4.05 19.48 16.01
C ARG A 141 5.01 18.62 16.81
N GLU A 142 4.73 18.40 18.10
CA GLU A 142 5.55 17.59 19.00
C GLU A 142 5.58 16.10 18.63
N ASP A 143 4.56 15.64 17.90
CA ASP A 143 4.41 14.23 17.47
C ASP A 143 5.09 13.94 16.12
N ILE A 144 5.41 14.99 15.33
CA ILE A 144 6.03 14.82 14.01
C ILE A 144 7.37 14.08 14.17
N GLY A 145 7.54 13.04 13.38
CA GLY A 145 8.72 12.16 13.40
C GLY A 145 8.84 11.25 14.64
N LYS A 146 7.85 11.24 15.56
CA LYS A 146 7.94 10.51 16.83
C LYS A 146 6.76 9.60 17.12
N VAL A 147 5.54 10.05 16.82
CA VAL A 147 4.32 9.35 17.22
C VAL A 147 3.55 8.88 15.99
N PHE A 148 3.13 7.62 16.02
CA PHE A 148 2.31 7.03 14.98
C PHE A 148 0.88 7.54 15.04
N HIS A 149 0.44 8.17 13.95
CA HIS A 149 -0.95 8.57 13.72
C HIS A 149 -1.40 8.08 12.34
N TYR A 150 -2.20 7.02 12.32
CA TYR A 150 -2.65 6.47 11.04
C TYR A 150 -3.50 7.45 10.26
N ASP A 151 -2.98 7.93 9.13
CA ASP A 151 -3.66 8.89 8.27
C ASP A 151 -3.46 8.55 6.78
N SER A 152 -4.54 8.22 6.09
CA SER A 152 -4.50 7.96 4.65
C SER A 152 -4.19 9.22 3.81
N GLY A 153 -4.26 10.42 4.41
CA GLY A 153 -3.80 11.65 3.81
C GLY A 153 -2.31 11.64 3.51
N CYS A 154 -1.52 11.10 4.42
CA CYS A 154 -0.09 10.90 4.16
C CYS A 154 0.15 10.10 2.88
N SER A 155 -0.63 9.01 2.67
CA SER A 155 -0.50 8.17 1.47
C SER A 155 -0.97 8.90 0.20
N TYR A 156 -2.02 9.71 0.30
CA TYR A 156 -2.51 10.51 -0.82
C TYR A 156 -1.48 11.57 -1.22
N THR A 157 -0.95 12.31 -0.25
CA THR A 157 0.10 13.32 -0.47
C THR A 157 1.34 12.70 -1.11
N LEU A 158 1.79 11.52 -0.62
CA LEU A 158 2.88 10.77 -1.27
C LEU A 158 2.53 10.40 -2.72
N SER A 159 1.32 9.91 -3.00
CA SER A 159 0.89 9.57 -4.37
C SER A 159 0.96 10.77 -5.31
N ARG A 160 0.61 11.97 -4.84
CA ARG A 160 0.74 13.22 -5.60
C ARG A 160 2.19 13.61 -5.84
N ILE A 161 3.02 13.62 -4.79
CA ILE A 161 4.45 13.93 -4.89
C ILE A 161 5.12 12.97 -5.88
N ILE A 162 4.86 11.66 -5.77
CA ILE A 162 5.34 10.65 -6.72
C ILE A 162 4.92 11.03 -8.15
N SER A 163 3.66 11.37 -8.35
CA SER A 163 3.17 11.75 -9.70
C SER A 163 3.89 12.97 -10.25
N LYS A 164 4.19 13.95 -9.40
CA LYS A 164 4.92 15.19 -9.77
C LYS A 164 6.36 14.88 -10.17
N VAL A 165 7.10 14.12 -9.37
CA VAL A 165 8.53 13.85 -9.62
C VAL A 165 8.76 12.79 -10.69
N MET A 166 7.84 11.82 -10.84
CA MET A 166 7.95 10.75 -11.83
C MET A 166 7.36 11.13 -13.20
N GLY A 167 6.52 12.17 -13.26
CA GLY A 167 5.81 12.57 -14.48
C GLY A 167 4.69 11.60 -14.89
N GLU A 168 4.33 10.64 -14.04
CA GLU A 168 3.24 9.68 -14.22
C GLU A 168 2.66 9.24 -12.88
N ASN A 169 1.37 8.91 -12.87
CA ASN A 169 0.69 8.54 -11.63
C ASN A 169 1.03 7.11 -11.16
N CYS A 170 0.73 6.82 -9.89
CA CYS A 170 1.05 5.53 -9.28
C CYS A 170 0.42 4.34 -10.02
N LEU A 171 -0.80 4.47 -10.57
CA LEU A 171 -1.42 3.42 -11.39
C LEU A 171 -0.56 3.10 -12.61
N SER A 172 -0.10 4.13 -13.33
CA SER A 172 0.73 3.96 -14.53
C SER A 172 2.07 3.30 -14.20
N ILE A 173 2.72 3.74 -13.10
CA ILE A 173 3.98 3.17 -12.62
C ILE A 173 3.79 1.69 -12.28
N MET A 174 2.80 1.35 -11.44
CA MET A 174 2.51 -0.03 -11.06
C MET A 174 2.17 -0.90 -12.27
N GLN A 175 1.34 -0.40 -13.18
CA GLN A 175 0.97 -1.14 -14.38
C GLN A 175 2.21 -1.48 -15.22
N LYS A 176 2.98 -0.47 -15.63
CA LYS A 176 4.10 -0.64 -16.56
C LYS A 176 5.28 -1.37 -15.95
N ARG A 177 5.64 -1.02 -14.70
CA ARG A 177 6.88 -1.47 -14.07
C ARG A 177 6.73 -2.76 -13.27
N VAL A 178 5.48 -3.11 -12.86
CA VAL A 178 5.22 -4.29 -12.05
C VAL A 178 4.28 -5.25 -12.77
N PHE A 179 3.02 -4.89 -12.98
CA PHE A 179 2.02 -5.85 -13.44
C PHE A 179 2.22 -6.30 -14.89
N ASP A 180 2.63 -5.42 -15.80
CA ASP A 180 2.95 -5.82 -17.19
C ASP A 180 4.16 -6.75 -17.23
N LYS A 181 5.20 -6.47 -16.46
CA LYS A 181 6.40 -7.34 -16.36
C LYS A 181 6.09 -8.71 -15.74
N MET A 182 5.13 -8.77 -14.83
CA MET A 182 4.65 -10.01 -14.24
C MET A 182 3.63 -10.76 -15.13
N ASN A 183 3.18 -10.14 -16.23
CA ASN A 183 2.12 -10.63 -17.11
C ASN A 183 0.80 -10.92 -16.36
N LEU A 184 0.41 -10.01 -15.46
CA LEU A 184 -0.76 -10.16 -14.58
C LEU A 184 -2.01 -9.39 -15.05
N GLY A 185 -1.96 -8.82 -16.26
CA GLY A 185 -3.08 -8.06 -16.82
C GLY A 185 -3.26 -6.67 -16.19
N ARG A 186 -4.42 -6.08 -16.39
CA ARG A 186 -4.73 -4.71 -15.97
C ARG A 186 -5.14 -4.64 -14.52
N ILE A 187 -4.78 -3.53 -13.88
CA ILE A 187 -5.27 -3.14 -12.56
C ILE A 187 -6.02 -1.81 -12.63
N ASN A 188 -6.84 -1.54 -11.63
CA ASN A 188 -7.50 -0.25 -11.45
C ASN A 188 -7.12 0.36 -10.10
N TRP A 189 -7.06 1.69 -10.07
CA TRP A 189 -6.82 2.44 -8.84
C TRP A 189 -7.62 3.74 -8.86
N LEU A 190 -8.48 3.95 -7.88
CA LEU A 190 -9.31 5.15 -7.77
C LEU A 190 -8.46 6.41 -7.72
N THR A 191 -9.03 7.49 -8.21
CA THR A 191 -8.42 8.83 -8.16
C THR A 191 -9.26 9.79 -7.34
N SER A 192 -8.62 10.83 -6.84
CA SER A 192 -9.28 12.03 -6.34
C SER A 192 -9.98 12.79 -7.47
N PRO A 193 -10.80 13.80 -7.16
CA PRO A 193 -11.38 14.68 -8.17
C PRO A 193 -10.33 15.42 -9.02
N GLU A 194 -9.12 15.62 -8.49
CA GLU A 194 -7.98 16.23 -9.17
C GLU A 194 -7.21 15.27 -10.09
N GLY A 195 -7.59 13.98 -10.11
CA GLY A 195 -7.01 12.96 -10.98
C GLY A 195 -5.79 12.21 -10.42
N HIS A 196 -5.42 12.45 -9.16
CA HIS A 196 -4.34 11.73 -8.50
C HIS A 196 -4.83 10.43 -7.87
N ASN A 197 -4.07 9.34 -7.93
CA ASN A 197 -4.45 8.11 -7.26
C ASN A 197 -4.59 8.32 -5.75
N THR A 198 -5.56 7.63 -5.14
CA THR A 198 -5.87 7.80 -3.72
C THR A 198 -4.74 7.41 -2.77
N GLY A 199 -3.75 6.66 -3.27
CA GLY A 199 -2.55 6.26 -2.53
C GLY A 199 -2.81 5.32 -1.36
N GLY A 200 -3.77 5.64 -0.51
CA GLY A 200 -4.05 4.92 0.73
C GLY A 200 -5.09 3.81 0.62
N TRP A 201 -5.87 3.77 -0.47
CA TRP A 201 -6.95 2.80 -0.75
C TRP A 201 -7.29 2.79 -2.23
N GLY A 202 -8.31 2.03 -2.62
CA GLY A 202 -8.93 2.13 -3.94
C GLY A 202 -8.19 1.46 -5.08
N MET A 203 -7.11 0.71 -4.82
CA MET A 203 -6.57 -0.24 -5.79
C MET A 203 -7.47 -1.48 -5.84
N TYR A 204 -7.72 -1.99 -7.04
CA TYR A 204 -8.53 -3.18 -7.28
C TYR A 204 -7.65 -4.27 -7.89
N LEU A 205 -7.60 -5.42 -7.24
CA LEU A 205 -6.83 -6.58 -7.66
C LEU A 205 -7.67 -7.85 -7.55
N THR A 206 -7.42 -8.80 -8.45
CA THR A 206 -7.93 -10.17 -8.32
C THR A 206 -7.10 -10.97 -7.32
N ALA A 207 -7.64 -12.06 -6.76
CA ALA A 207 -6.89 -12.93 -5.85
C ALA A 207 -5.56 -13.44 -6.44
N PRO A 208 -5.48 -13.88 -7.71
CA PRO A 208 -4.21 -14.21 -8.35
C PRO A 208 -3.22 -13.06 -8.41
N GLN A 209 -3.69 -11.82 -8.67
CA GLN A 209 -2.82 -10.63 -8.68
C GLN A 209 -2.26 -10.31 -7.30
N ILE A 210 -3.10 -10.41 -6.25
CA ILE A 210 -2.68 -10.18 -4.86
C ILE A 210 -1.62 -11.20 -4.45
N SER A 211 -1.86 -12.49 -4.70
CA SER A 211 -0.92 -13.55 -4.34
C SER A 211 0.41 -13.45 -5.09
N ALA A 212 0.37 -13.01 -6.35
CA ALA A 212 1.58 -12.77 -7.13
C ALA A 212 2.37 -11.55 -6.62
N LEU A 213 1.67 -10.45 -6.25
CA LEU A 213 2.30 -9.28 -5.64
C LEU A 213 2.96 -9.65 -4.30
N ALA A 214 2.27 -10.43 -3.46
CA ALA A 214 2.84 -10.93 -2.21
C ALA A 214 4.09 -11.80 -2.46
N GLN A 215 4.06 -12.67 -3.48
CA GLN A 215 5.23 -13.46 -3.88
C GLN A 215 6.39 -12.58 -4.35
N LEU A 216 6.13 -11.49 -5.09
CA LEU A 216 7.15 -10.53 -5.50
C LEU A 216 7.84 -9.89 -4.28
N LEU A 217 7.07 -9.51 -3.25
CA LEU A 217 7.62 -8.97 -2.00
C LEU A 217 8.48 -10.01 -1.27
N LEU A 218 8.01 -11.25 -1.13
CA LEU A 218 8.76 -12.35 -0.51
C LEU A 218 10.08 -12.65 -1.24
N GLN A 219 10.12 -12.44 -2.55
CA GLN A 219 11.30 -12.62 -3.40
C GLN A 219 12.12 -11.32 -3.54
N LYS A 220 11.92 -10.36 -2.65
CA LYS A 220 12.66 -9.09 -2.62
C LYS A 220 12.63 -8.35 -3.97
N GLY A 221 11.46 -8.35 -4.61
CA GLY A 221 11.26 -7.67 -5.89
C GLY A 221 11.78 -8.42 -7.12
N ASN A 222 12.28 -9.64 -6.96
CA ASN A 222 12.67 -10.49 -8.10
C ASN A 222 11.48 -11.32 -8.58
N TRP A 223 11.23 -11.31 -9.87
CA TRP A 223 10.19 -12.13 -10.51
C TRP A 223 10.78 -12.94 -11.63
N LYS A 224 10.80 -14.26 -11.48
CA LYS A 224 11.33 -15.22 -12.49
C LYS A 224 12.74 -14.87 -13.00
N GLY A 225 13.59 -14.36 -12.14
CA GLY A 225 14.97 -14.00 -12.46
C GLY A 225 15.17 -12.53 -12.87
N GLU A 226 14.11 -11.76 -13.09
CA GLU A 226 14.19 -10.31 -13.34
C GLU A 226 13.95 -9.52 -12.05
N GLN A 227 14.84 -8.57 -11.73
CA GLN A 227 14.65 -7.63 -10.64
C GLN A 227 13.67 -6.55 -11.08
N ILE A 228 12.41 -6.65 -10.66
CA ILE A 228 11.33 -5.74 -11.05
C ILE A 228 11.26 -4.53 -10.13
N VAL A 229 11.38 -4.73 -8.81
CA VAL A 229 11.41 -3.68 -7.80
C VAL A 229 12.75 -3.72 -7.10
N PRO A 230 13.40 -2.59 -6.79
CA PRO A 230 14.71 -2.58 -6.12
C PRO A 230 14.69 -3.43 -4.84
N ALA A 231 15.60 -4.39 -4.74
CA ALA A 231 15.63 -5.35 -3.62
C ALA A 231 15.82 -4.65 -2.27
N TRP A 232 16.71 -3.66 -2.23
CA TRP A 232 16.99 -2.89 -1.03
C TRP A 232 15.75 -2.16 -0.51
N TRP A 233 14.88 -1.66 -1.44
CA TRP A 233 13.66 -0.99 -1.03
C TRP A 233 12.65 -1.96 -0.39
N ILE A 234 12.47 -3.14 -0.98
CA ILE A 234 11.60 -4.17 -0.40
C ILE A 234 12.09 -4.60 0.99
N GLU A 235 13.39 -4.70 1.18
CA GLU A 235 13.97 -4.99 2.50
C GLU A 235 13.69 -3.87 3.51
N GLU A 236 13.81 -2.60 3.08
CA GLU A 236 13.48 -1.46 3.94
C GLU A 236 11.98 -1.36 4.25
N MET A 237 11.11 -1.74 3.28
CA MET A 237 9.66 -1.71 3.47
C MET A 237 9.18 -2.51 4.67
N GLY A 238 9.82 -3.64 4.96
CA GLY A 238 9.40 -4.56 6.03
C GLY A 238 10.03 -4.27 7.40
N LYS A 239 11.07 -3.41 7.48
CA LYS A 239 11.77 -3.15 8.75
C LYS A 239 10.90 -2.35 9.73
N PRO A 240 10.71 -2.82 10.97
CA PRO A 240 9.99 -2.06 11.99
C PRO A 240 10.57 -0.66 12.20
N ARG A 241 9.72 0.38 12.22
CA ARG A 241 10.15 1.78 12.37
C ARG A 241 9.54 2.46 13.58
N VAL A 242 8.23 2.44 13.71
CA VAL A 242 7.50 3.13 14.76
C VAL A 242 6.50 2.19 15.43
N GLU A 243 6.39 2.23 16.75
CA GLU A 243 5.42 1.44 17.50
C GLU A 243 3.99 1.89 17.21
N ILE A 244 3.07 0.93 17.05
CA ILE A 244 1.64 1.20 16.92
C ILE A 244 1.04 1.16 18.32
N PRO A 245 0.54 2.26 18.88
CA PRO A 245 -0.04 2.30 20.21
C PRO A 245 -1.21 1.30 20.37
N GLY A 246 -1.25 0.58 21.49
CA GLY A 246 -2.32 -0.37 21.82
C GLY A 246 -2.27 -1.71 21.09
N ASP A 247 -1.25 -1.97 20.31
CA ASP A 247 -1.07 -3.23 19.56
C ASP A 247 -0.10 -4.21 20.25
N GLU A 248 0.26 -4.00 21.53
CA GLU A 248 1.28 -4.81 22.25
C GLU A 248 0.96 -6.31 22.29
N LYS A 249 -0.32 -6.68 22.20
CA LYS A 249 -0.78 -8.09 22.20
C LYS A 249 -0.93 -8.67 20.80
N LYS A 250 -0.73 -7.87 19.76
CA LYS A 250 -0.85 -8.30 18.35
C LYS A 250 0.51 -8.76 17.82
N ALA A 251 0.49 -9.62 16.83
CA ALA A 251 1.71 -10.05 16.14
C ALA A 251 2.40 -8.91 15.39
N LEU A 252 1.63 -7.94 14.90
CA LEU A 252 2.13 -6.78 14.13
C LEU A 252 2.04 -5.54 15.03
N THR A 253 3.15 -5.17 15.65
CA THR A 253 3.24 -4.11 16.68
C THR A 253 3.91 -2.83 16.19
N HIS A 254 4.46 -2.84 14.98
CA HIS A 254 5.17 -1.71 14.39
C HIS A 254 4.59 -1.35 13.03
N TYR A 255 4.79 -0.10 12.65
CA TYR A 255 4.61 0.37 11.30
C TYR A 255 5.97 0.57 10.63
N ALA A 256 6.03 0.26 9.35
CA ALA A 256 7.20 0.40 8.51
C ALA A 256 6.86 1.30 7.30
N TYR A 257 7.37 1.05 6.13
CA TYR A 257 7.08 1.86 4.94
C TYR A 257 5.73 1.45 4.31
N HIS A 258 4.64 1.96 4.91
CA HIS A 258 3.25 1.65 4.53
C HIS A 258 2.85 0.17 4.72
N ILE A 259 3.55 -0.54 5.59
CA ILE A 259 3.28 -1.93 5.98
C ILE A 259 3.34 -2.03 7.50
N LYS A 260 2.49 -2.88 8.09
CA LYS A 260 2.61 -3.29 9.48
C LYS A 260 3.65 -4.39 9.60
N ALA A 261 4.51 -4.30 10.59
CA ALA A 261 5.60 -5.25 10.85
C ALA A 261 5.53 -5.82 12.28
N GLY A 262 6.07 -7.03 12.47
CA GLY A 262 6.35 -7.59 13.78
C GLY A 262 7.62 -7.00 14.40
N LYS A 263 7.91 -7.35 15.66
CA LYS A 263 9.19 -6.99 16.33
C LYS A 263 10.39 -7.73 15.75
N GLU A 264 10.12 -8.93 15.23
CA GLU A 264 11.12 -9.81 14.61
C GLU A 264 10.65 -10.16 13.18
N ILE A 265 11.51 -10.03 12.21
CA ILE A 265 11.35 -10.53 10.84
C ILE A 265 12.32 -11.68 10.64
#